data_e6f34b2d0d757b079a48f4b090b09b7a
#
_entry.id   e6f34b2d0d757b079a48f4b090b09b7a
#
_cell.length_a   1.000
_cell.length_b   1.000
_cell.length_c   1.000
_cell.angle_alpha   90.00
_cell.angle_beta   90.00
_cell.angle_gamma   90.00
#
_symmetry.space_group_name_H-M   'P 1'
#
loop_
_entity.id
_entity.type
_entity.pdbx_description
1 polymer ?
#
loop_
_entity_poly.entity_id
_entity_poly.type
_entity_poly.pdbx_seq_one_letter_code
_entity_poly.pdbx_strand_id
1 'polypeptide(L)'
;MPTSLAAVVMAGGLGTRMRSGLAKHLHPLLGRRMVDWVVSSAAPLQPDPLIVVASPQTAAAFVGLHIAIQERPLGTGDAVRSARDALSGADAVLVLSGDTPLITTECLGELVRVHREADAAATVLSFVPDDPRRYGRIVRGGDGSVVAIVEAGDATEEQLAIDEVNSSIYVFRSDALWPALEQLTAHNAQGELYLTDAVRGIADAGATVAAYVTADPGEAEGVNTRVELAAATAVLRDRINEAHMLAGVTIVDPATTWIEPTVTLQPDVVVHPFTVLRGSTAIAGEAEIGPHVVAVDVAIGPGAVVGPFCYLRPGTVLGASSKAGTFVELKNTTLGEGTKVPHLSYMGDAEIGDRTNVGAGSITVNLPHGGGPKQRTEIGRDVRVGVDTVLVAPLNIGDDAWTAAGTVVTDDVPENALVGFPPRQVVKEERGGRRND
;
A
#
# COMPACT_ATOMS: atom_id res chain seq x y z
N MET A 1 -15.69 -29.58 -18.97
CA MET A 1 -14.27 -29.23 -19.06
C MET A 1 -14.05 -28.01 -18.20
N PRO A 2 -12.90 -27.82 -17.55
CA PRO A 2 -12.64 -26.57 -16.88
C PRO A 2 -12.69 -25.43 -17.93
N THR A 3 -13.61 -24.53 -17.76
CA THR A 3 -13.76 -23.34 -18.62
C THR A 3 -12.57 -22.44 -18.37
N SER A 4 -11.76 -22.14 -19.40
CA SER A 4 -10.63 -21.22 -19.27
C SER A 4 -11.13 -19.83 -18.94
N LEU A 5 -10.53 -19.18 -17.93
CA LEU A 5 -10.88 -17.84 -17.46
C LEU A 5 -9.77 -16.87 -17.83
N ALA A 6 -10.08 -15.79 -18.52
CA ALA A 6 -9.22 -14.63 -18.64
C ALA A 6 -9.78 -13.47 -17.80
N ALA A 7 -8.95 -12.47 -17.50
CA ALA A 7 -9.40 -11.28 -16.79
C ALA A 7 -8.95 -10.00 -17.48
N VAL A 8 -9.79 -8.98 -17.44
CA VAL A 8 -9.48 -7.63 -17.90
C VAL A 8 -9.83 -6.61 -16.82
N VAL A 9 -8.86 -5.75 -16.47
CA VAL A 9 -9.04 -4.66 -15.51
C VAL A 9 -9.09 -3.34 -16.26
N MET A 10 -10.21 -2.65 -16.23
CA MET A 10 -10.40 -1.36 -16.89
C MET A 10 -9.74 -0.23 -16.09
N ALA A 11 -8.65 0.35 -16.61
CA ALA A 11 -7.88 1.42 -15.96
C ALA A 11 -7.53 2.58 -16.91
N GLY A 12 -8.24 2.71 -18.05
CA GLY A 12 -8.01 3.76 -19.05
C GLY A 12 -8.57 5.15 -18.70
N GLY A 13 -9.48 5.24 -17.73
CA GLY A 13 -10.16 6.48 -17.37
C GLY A 13 -9.26 7.51 -16.65
N LEU A 14 -9.42 8.81 -16.99
CA LEU A 14 -8.60 9.89 -16.39
C LEU A 14 -8.98 10.24 -14.95
N GLY A 15 -10.23 10.01 -14.53
CA GLY A 15 -10.68 10.26 -13.15
C GLY A 15 -10.67 11.73 -12.73
N THR A 16 -11.28 12.60 -13.50
CA THR A 16 -11.29 14.06 -13.28
C THR A 16 -11.78 14.50 -11.90
N ARG A 17 -12.69 13.73 -11.28
CA ARG A 17 -13.19 13.97 -9.91
C ARG A 17 -12.14 13.88 -8.82
N MET A 18 -11.00 13.20 -9.06
CA MET A 18 -9.85 13.16 -8.15
C MET A 18 -9.13 14.51 -8.06
N ARG A 19 -9.35 15.44 -8.99
CA ARG A 19 -8.67 16.74 -9.08
C ARG A 19 -7.16 16.61 -8.94
N SER A 20 -6.57 15.73 -9.74
CA SER A 20 -5.15 15.36 -9.66
C SER A 20 -4.53 15.27 -11.05
N GLY A 21 -3.24 15.57 -11.16
CA GLY A 21 -2.45 15.26 -12.34
C GLY A 21 -2.09 13.77 -12.46
N LEU A 22 -2.29 13.00 -11.37
CA LEU A 22 -2.13 11.55 -11.38
C LEU A 22 -3.46 10.89 -11.77
N ALA A 23 -3.43 9.95 -12.70
CA ALA A 23 -4.61 9.19 -13.09
C ALA A 23 -5.19 8.41 -11.90
N LYS A 24 -6.53 8.27 -11.85
CA LYS A 24 -7.27 7.71 -10.72
C LYS A 24 -6.70 6.37 -10.22
N HIS A 25 -6.49 5.43 -11.11
CA HIS A 25 -6.06 4.07 -10.82
C HIS A 25 -4.62 3.95 -10.29
N LEU A 26 -3.84 5.04 -10.42
CA LEU A 26 -2.44 5.12 -9.96
C LEU A 26 -2.30 5.71 -8.55
N HIS A 27 -3.40 6.22 -7.96
CA HIS A 27 -3.34 6.74 -6.59
C HIS A 27 -2.96 5.63 -5.61
N PRO A 28 -2.02 5.93 -4.68
CA PRO A 28 -1.58 4.93 -3.70
C PRO A 28 -2.60 4.75 -2.57
N LEU A 29 -2.82 3.50 -2.18
CA LEU A 29 -3.49 3.05 -0.97
C LEU A 29 -2.52 2.08 -0.26
N LEU A 30 -2.04 2.43 0.92
CA LEU A 30 -1.12 1.61 1.71
C LEU A 30 0.04 1.03 0.89
N GLY A 31 0.78 1.92 0.18
CA GLY A 31 1.97 1.55 -0.59
C GLY A 31 1.74 0.90 -1.96
N ARG A 32 0.50 0.50 -2.29
CA ARG A 32 0.14 -0.05 -3.61
C ARG A 32 -0.75 0.92 -4.40
N ARG A 33 -0.64 0.90 -5.74
CA ARG A 33 -1.59 1.63 -6.59
C ARG A 33 -3.00 1.03 -6.45
N MET A 34 -4.02 1.83 -6.63
CA MET A 34 -5.42 1.37 -6.57
C MET A 34 -5.68 0.13 -7.43
N VAL A 35 -5.21 0.14 -8.68
CA VAL A 35 -5.35 -0.98 -9.61
C VAL A 35 -4.64 -2.25 -9.15
N ASP A 36 -3.53 -2.13 -8.41
CA ASP A 36 -2.78 -3.30 -7.92
C ASP A 36 -3.57 -4.09 -6.87
N TRP A 37 -4.44 -3.44 -6.11
CA TRP A 37 -5.36 -4.12 -5.20
C TRP A 37 -6.35 -5.00 -5.97
N VAL A 38 -6.94 -4.46 -7.05
CA VAL A 38 -7.88 -5.20 -7.91
C VAL A 38 -7.18 -6.39 -8.59
N VAL A 39 -5.99 -6.16 -9.14
CA VAL A 39 -5.17 -7.23 -9.76
C VAL A 39 -4.82 -8.32 -8.74
N SER A 40 -4.44 -7.91 -7.51
CA SER A 40 -4.09 -8.85 -6.43
C SER A 40 -5.29 -9.71 -6.00
N SER A 41 -6.51 -9.16 -6.00
CA SER A 41 -7.73 -9.90 -5.66
C SER A 41 -8.16 -10.88 -6.75
N ALA A 42 -7.86 -10.58 -8.02
CA ALA A 42 -8.16 -11.47 -9.14
C ALA A 42 -7.12 -12.60 -9.34
N ALA A 43 -5.86 -12.36 -8.98
CA ALA A 43 -4.75 -13.29 -9.24
C ALA A 43 -4.95 -14.71 -8.67
N PRO A 44 -5.53 -14.92 -7.45
CA PRO A 44 -5.76 -16.26 -6.92
C PRO A 44 -6.78 -17.10 -7.72
N LEU A 45 -7.63 -16.46 -8.54
CA LEU A 45 -8.53 -17.17 -9.48
C LEU A 45 -7.78 -17.72 -10.70
N GLN A 46 -6.49 -17.43 -10.81
CA GLN A 46 -5.59 -17.88 -11.89
C GLN A 46 -6.12 -17.60 -13.31
N PRO A 47 -6.59 -16.36 -13.58
CA PRO A 47 -6.98 -16.01 -14.94
C PRO A 47 -5.78 -16.00 -15.87
N ASP A 48 -5.92 -16.56 -17.05
CA ASP A 48 -4.86 -16.59 -18.08
C ASP A 48 -5.46 -16.20 -19.45
N PRO A 49 -5.09 -15.00 -19.97
CA PRO A 49 -4.27 -13.96 -19.33
C PRO A 49 -5.05 -13.04 -18.37
N LEU A 50 -4.31 -12.24 -17.56
CA LEU A 50 -4.82 -11.07 -16.85
C LEU A 50 -4.25 -9.82 -17.50
N ILE A 51 -5.13 -8.98 -18.06
CA ILE A 51 -4.78 -7.79 -18.85
C ILE A 51 -5.28 -6.53 -18.15
N VAL A 52 -4.46 -5.48 -18.07
CA VAL A 52 -4.89 -4.14 -17.63
C VAL A 52 -5.07 -3.25 -18.86
N VAL A 53 -6.24 -2.67 -19.03
CA VAL A 53 -6.50 -1.70 -20.09
C VAL A 53 -6.08 -0.32 -19.61
N ALA A 54 -5.09 0.26 -20.29
CA ALA A 54 -4.53 1.57 -19.99
C ALA A 54 -4.80 2.57 -21.12
N SER A 55 -4.73 3.86 -20.80
CA SER A 55 -4.64 4.89 -21.84
C SER A 55 -3.18 5.04 -22.31
N PRO A 56 -2.93 5.62 -23.50
CA PRO A 56 -1.58 5.91 -23.96
C PRO A 56 -0.75 6.75 -22.96
N GLN A 57 -1.42 7.66 -22.22
CA GLN A 57 -0.79 8.53 -21.24
C GLN A 57 -0.36 7.80 -19.96
N THR A 58 -1.06 6.72 -19.60
CA THR A 58 -0.83 5.99 -18.35
C THR A 58 -0.09 4.66 -18.53
N ALA A 59 0.04 4.17 -19.76
CA ALA A 59 0.61 2.87 -20.07
C ALA A 59 1.99 2.63 -19.44
N ALA A 60 2.87 3.63 -19.51
CA ALA A 60 4.22 3.55 -18.94
C ALA A 60 4.24 3.40 -17.40
N ALA A 61 3.13 3.73 -16.71
CA ALA A 61 3.04 3.60 -15.26
C ALA A 61 2.65 2.18 -14.81
N PHE A 62 2.17 1.31 -15.72
CA PHE A 62 1.76 -0.07 -15.40
C PHE A 62 2.88 -1.09 -15.58
N VAL A 63 4.10 -0.72 -15.15
CA VAL A 63 5.28 -1.62 -15.23
C VAL A 63 4.99 -2.94 -14.51
N GLY A 64 5.37 -4.05 -15.14
CA GLY A 64 5.21 -5.39 -14.60
C GLY A 64 3.83 -6.03 -14.81
N LEU A 65 2.91 -5.34 -15.50
CA LEU A 65 1.59 -5.86 -15.87
C LEU A 65 1.49 -6.05 -17.39
N HIS A 66 0.69 -7.02 -17.81
CA HIS A 66 0.30 -7.14 -19.22
C HIS A 66 -0.77 -6.09 -19.51
N ILE A 67 -0.54 -5.27 -20.53
CA ILE A 67 -1.43 -4.15 -20.86
C ILE A 67 -2.02 -4.26 -22.27
N ALA A 68 -3.26 -3.78 -22.41
CA ALA A 68 -3.86 -3.39 -23.68
C ALA A 68 -4.09 -1.87 -23.68
N ILE A 69 -4.02 -1.25 -24.84
CA ILE A 69 -4.16 0.20 -24.95
C ILE A 69 -5.55 0.57 -25.48
N GLN A 70 -6.28 1.35 -24.69
CA GLN A 70 -7.45 2.05 -25.16
C GLN A 70 -7.02 3.40 -25.74
N GLU A 71 -6.94 3.51 -27.05
CA GLU A 71 -6.40 4.69 -27.76
C GLU A 71 -7.19 5.97 -27.48
N ARG A 72 -8.52 5.85 -27.32
CA ARG A 72 -9.43 6.95 -26.98
C ARG A 72 -10.42 6.50 -25.91
N PRO A 73 -10.79 7.36 -24.96
CA PRO A 73 -11.73 7.01 -23.89
C PRO A 73 -13.17 7.02 -24.42
N LEU A 74 -13.53 6.03 -25.25
CA LEU A 74 -14.85 5.91 -25.86
C LEU A 74 -15.89 5.18 -25.00
N GLY A 75 -15.56 4.85 -23.76
CA GLY A 75 -16.45 4.17 -22.81
C GLY A 75 -15.94 2.81 -22.35
N THR A 76 -16.68 2.17 -21.44
CA THR A 76 -16.31 0.89 -20.79
C THR A 76 -16.36 -0.28 -21.77
N GLY A 77 -17.30 -0.31 -22.70
CA GLY A 77 -17.35 -1.35 -23.74
C GLY A 77 -16.13 -1.29 -24.68
N ASP A 78 -15.69 -0.08 -25.04
CA ASP A 78 -14.49 0.12 -25.85
C ASP A 78 -13.21 -0.29 -25.09
N ALA A 79 -13.16 -0.04 -23.79
CA ALA A 79 -12.05 -0.50 -22.95
C ALA A 79 -11.90 -2.03 -23.00
N VAL A 80 -12.97 -2.79 -22.80
CA VAL A 80 -12.95 -4.25 -22.91
C VAL A 80 -12.61 -4.70 -24.33
N ARG A 81 -13.18 -4.06 -25.35
CA ARG A 81 -12.90 -4.35 -26.77
C ARG A 81 -11.42 -4.18 -27.13
N SER A 82 -10.74 -3.20 -26.53
CA SER A 82 -9.30 -2.95 -26.74
C SER A 82 -8.42 -4.11 -26.27
N ALA A 83 -8.90 -4.98 -25.40
CA ALA A 83 -8.16 -6.15 -24.92
C ALA A 83 -8.51 -7.44 -25.69
N ARG A 84 -9.40 -7.42 -26.69
CA ARG A 84 -9.93 -8.63 -27.37
C ARG A 84 -8.86 -9.58 -27.86
N ASP A 85 -7.86 -9.07 -28.57
CA ASP A 85 -6.81 -9.93 -29.16
C ASP A 85 -5.98 -10.62 -28.07
N ALA A 86 -5.71 -9.91 -26.97
CA ALA A 86 -4.96 -10.46 -25.85
C ALA A 86 -5.78 -11.49 -25.02
N LEU A 87 -7.12 -11.44 -25.08
CA LEU A 87 -8.04 -12.34 -24.37
C LEU A 87 -8.53 -13.48 -25.25
N SER A 88 -8.02 -13.59 -26.48
CA SER A 88 -8.44 -14.61 -27.44
C SER A 88 -8.11 -16.02 -26.94
N GLY A 89 -9.09 -16.93 -27.06
CA GLY A 89 -8.94 -18.34 -26.65
C GLY A 89 -9.49 -18.66 -25.25
N ALA A 90 -9.83 -17.67 -24.44
CA ALA A 90 -10.52 -17.91 -23.19
C ALA A 90 -12.03 -18.17 -23.40
N ASP A 91 -12.62 -19.11 -22.66
CA ASP A 91 -14.05 -19.41 -22.70
C ASP A 91 -14.88 -18.35 -21.97
N ALA A 92 -14.31 -17.79 -20.90
CA ALA A 92 -14.95 -16.76 -20.08
C ALA A 92 -13.99 -15.60 -19.79
N VAL A 93 -14.53 -14.38 -19.68
CA VAL A 93 -13.83 -13.16 -19.39
C VAL A 93 -14.38 -12.52 -18.12
N LEU A 94 -13.54 -12.42 -17.08
CA LEU A 94 -13.79 -11.63 -15.88
C LEU A 94 -13.43 -10.18 -16.15
N VAL A 95 -14.39 -9.28 -16.16
CA VAL A 95 -14.21 -7.84 -16.35
C VAL A 95 -14.24 -7.16 -14.99
N LEU A 96 -13.21 -6.39 -14.69
CA LEU A 96 -13.02 -5.71 -13.41
C LEU A 96 -12.90 -4.20 -13.62
N SER A 97 -13.44 -3.42 -12.69
CA SER A 97 -13.20 -1.99 -12.61
C SER A 97 -11.93 -1.72 -11.80
N GLY A 98 -10.96 -1.01 -12.37
CA GLY A 98 -9.67 -0.73 -11.72
C GLY A 98 -9.75 0.27 -10.56
N ASP A 99 -10.95 0.73 -10.21
CA ASP A 99 -11.23 1.66 -9.12
C ASP A 99 -12.01 1.05 -7.94
N THR A 100 -12.15 -0.28 -7.90
CA THR A 100 -12.79 -1.03 -6.80
C THR A 100 -11.76 -1.74 -5.94
N PRO A 101 -10.89 -1.02 -5.18
CA PRO A 101 -9.75 -1.60 -4.48
C PRO A 101 -10.12 -2.50 -3.31
N LEU A 102 -11.37 -2.49 -2.87
CA LEU A 102 -11.86 -3.27 -1.73
C LEU A 102 -12.42 -4.63 -2.12
N ILE A 103 -12.55 -4.91 -3.44
CA ILE A 103 -13.03 -6.21 -3.92
C ILE A 103 -12.15 -7.36 -3.40
N THR A 104 -12.76 -8.43 -2.93
CA THR A 104 -12.04 -9.60 -2.40
C THR A 104 -11.98 -10.74 -3.40
N THR A 105 -11.02 -11.64 -3.20
CA THR A 105 -10.92 -12.88 -3.97
C THR A 105 -12.15 -13.75 -3.78
N GLU A 106 -12.67 -13.80 -2.58
CA GLU A 106 -13.88 -14.56 -2.19
C GLU A 106 -15.09 -14.06 -2.97
N CYS A 107 -15.33 -12.74 -3.02
CA CYS A 107 -16.42 -12.14 -3.77
C CYS A 107 -16.31 -12.45 -5.28
N LEU A 108 -15.11 -12.31 -5.85
CA LEU A 108 -14.87 -12.66 -7.25
C LEU A 108 -15.04 -14.17 -7.52
N GLY A 109 -14.63 -15.02 -6.60
CA GLY A 109 -14.83 -16.47 -6.65
C GLY A 109 -16.31 -16.85 -6.69
N GLU A 110 -17.13 -16.22 -5.85
CA GLU A 110 -18.58 -16.41 -5.82
C GLU A 110 -19.24 -15.92 -7.11
N LEU A 111 -18.83 -14.78 -7.64
CA LEU A 111 -19.31 -14.28 -8.94
C LEU A 111 -19.06 -15.30 -10.07
N VAL A 112 -17.84 -15.85 -10.14
CA VAL A 112 -17.48 -16.89 -11.12
C VAL A 112 -18.25 -18.18 -10.88
N ARG A 113 -18.49 -18.57 -9.63
CA ARG A 113 -19.30 -19.74 -9.29
C ARG A 113 -20.75 -19.58 -9.77
N VAL A 114 -21.38 -18.45 -9.44
CA VAL A 114 -22.76 -18.13 -9.88
C VAL A 114 -22.88 -18.15 -11.41
N HIS A 115 -21.90 -17.58 -12.11
CA HIS A 115 -21.84 -17.58 -13.57
C HIS A 115 -21.87 -18.98 -14.15
N ARG A 116 -21.06 -19.88 -13.58
CA ARG A 116 -20.98 -21.28 -14.03
C ARG A 116 -22.24 -22.10 -13.71
N GLU A 117 -22.78 -21.94 -12.51
CA GLU A 117 -23.97 -22.67 -12.06
C GLU A 117 -25.22 -22.26 -12.84
N ALA A 118 -25.34 -20.97 -13.21
CA ALA A 118 -26.45 -20.50 -14.02
C ALA A 118 -26.28 -20.77 -15.52
N ASP A 119 -25.16 -21.33 -15.95
CA ASP A 119 -24.78 -21.43 -17.38
C ASP A 119 -25.03 -20.11 -18.14
N ALA A 120 -24.71 -19.01 -17.48
CA ALA A 120 -25.07 -17.67 -17.94
C ALA A 120 -24.14 -17.19 -19.07
N ALA A 121 -24.70 -16.42 -20.01
CA ALA A 121 -23.93 -15.72 -21.02
C ALA A 121 -23.22 -14.46 -20.44
N ALA A 122 -23.85 -13.86 -19.42
CA ALA A 122 -23.26 -12.79 -18.62
C ALA A 122 -23.72 -12.90 -17.17
N THR A 123 -22.85 -12.52 -16.23
CA THR A 123 -23.20 -12.38 -14.82
C THR A 123 -22.63 -11.07 -14.30
N VAL A 124 -23.46 -10.23 -13.70
CA VAL A 124 -23.06 -8.99 -13.09
C VAL A 124 -22.88 -9.13 -11.60
N LEU A 125 -21.82 -8.56 -11.04
CA LEU A 125 -21.73 -8.29 -9.62
C LEU A 125 -22.59 -7.06 -9.33
N SER A 126 -23.61 -7.23 -8.50
CA SER A 126 -24.48 -6.14 -8.06
C SER A 126 -24.41 -5.98 -6.54
N PHE A 127 -24.86 -4.84 -6.04
CA PHE A 127 -24.91 -4.54 -4.61
C PHE A 127 -26.00 -3.52 -4.32
N VAL A 128 -26.30 -3.33 -3.03
CA VAL A 128 -27.29 -2.36 -2.54
C VAL A 128 -26.55 -1.36 -1.63
N PRO A 129 -26.09 -0.21 -2.17
CA PRO A 129 -25.42 0.82 -1.39
C PRO A 129 -26.40 1.68 -0.58
N ASP A 130 -25.91 2.39 0.42
CA ASP A 130 -26.70 3.37 1.16
C ASP A 130 -27.19 4.54 0.28
N ASP A 131 -26.41 4.91 -0.74
CA ASP A 131 -26.77 5.95 -1.73
C ASP A 131 -26.57 5.45 -3.17
N PRO A 132 -27.63 4.97 -3.83
CA PRO A 132 -27.55 4.41 -5.19
C PRO A 132 -27.42 5.44 -6.32
N ARG A 133 -27.45 6.75 -6.06
CA ARG A 133 -27.65 7.82 -7.05
C ARG A 133 -26.70 7.80 -8.25
N ARG A 134 -25.48 7.32 -8.09
CA ARG A 134 -24.42 7.41 -9.13
C ARG A 134 -24.28 6.16 -9.97
N TYR A 135 -24.84 5.06 -9.54
CA TYR A 135 -24.64 3.75 -10.17
C TYR A 135 -25.72 3.44 -11.20
N GLY A 136 -25.39 2.62 -12.18
CA GLY A 136 -26.36 2.01 -13.07
C GLY A 136 -27.33 1.11 -12.30
N ARG A 137 -28.58 1.08 -12.68
CA ARG A 137 -29.66 0.30 -12.02
C ARG A 137 -29.78 -1.07 -12.64
N ILE A 138 -29.88 -2.12 -11.85
CA ILE A 138 -30.15 -3.47 -12.31
C ILE A 138 -31.66 -3.64 -12.52
N VAL A 139 -32.08 -3.76 -13.77
CA VAL A 139 -33.48 -3.99 -14.11
C VAL A 139 -33.72 -5.48 -14.25
N ARG A 140 -34.67 -6.00 -13.46
CA ARG A 140 -35.03 -7.44 -13.46
C ARG A 140 -36.33 -7.68 -14.17
N GLY A 141 -36.40 -8.80 -14.88
CA GLY A 141 -37.64 -9.36 -15.43
C GLY A 141 -38.56 -9.95 -14.37
N GLY A 142 -39.76 -10.33 -14.76
CA GLY A 142 -40.76 -10.95 -13.85
C GLY A 142 -40.31 -12.30 -13.28
N ASP A 143 -39.34 -12.96 -13.88
CA ASP A 143 -38.72 -14.23 -13.43
C ASP A 143 -37.48 -14.02 -12.56
N GLY A 144 -37.09 -12.74 -12.29
CA GLY A 144 -35.94 -12.38 -11.52
C GLY A 144 -34.62 -12.30 -12.31
N SER A 145 -34.62 -12.67 -13.59
CA SER A 145 -33.45 -12.50 -14.47
C SER A 145 -33.08 -11.03 -14.69
N VAL A 146 -31.82 -10.74 -14.97
CA VAL A 146 -31.40 -9.38 -15.35
C VAL A 146 -31.73 -9.16 -16.83
N VAL A 147 -32.55 -8.16 -17.10
CA VAL A 147 -32.93 -7.80 -18.48
C VAL A 147 -32.19 -6.58 -19.01
N ALA A 148 -31.74 -5.68 -18.12
CA ALA A 148 -30.95 -4.53 -18.51
C ALA A 148 -30.19 -3.96 -17.31
N ILE A 149 -29.14 -3.19 -17.61
CA ILE A 149 -28.51 -2.26 -16.69
C ILE A 149 -28.66 -0.87 -17.27
N VAL A 150 -29.27 0.05 -16.53
CA VAL A 150 -29.53 1.42 -17.00
C VAL A 150 -28.68 2.39 -16.22
N GLU A 151 -27.81 3.12 -16.93
CA GLU A 151 -26.96 4.14 -16.31
C GLU A 151 -27.81 5.25 -15.68
N ALA A 152 -27.37 5.80 -14.54
CA ALA A 152 -28.14 6.79 -13.79
C ALA A 152 -28.52 8.05 -14.61
N GLY A 153 -27.69 8.41 -15.60
CA GLY A 153 -27.93 9.55 -16.49
C GLY A 153 -29.01 9.30 -17.56
N ASP A 154 -29.33 8.02 -17.83
CA ASP A 154 -30.30 7.59 -18.84
C ASP A 154 -31.56 6.95 -18.19
N ALA A 155 -31.59 6.86 -16.85
CA ALA A 155 -32.65 6.20 -16.10
C ALA A 155 -33.88 7.08 -15.91
N THR A 156 -35.09 6.46 -16.01
CA THR A 156 -36.35 7.08 -15.60
C THR A 156 -36.46 7.23 -14.09
N GLU A 157 -37.42 8.02 -13.60
CA GLU A 157 -37.67 8.16 -12.15
C GLU A 157 -37.99 6.80 -11.48
N GLU A 158 -38.75 5.93 -12.16
CA GLU A 158 -39.06 4.59 -11.66
C GLU A 158 -37.80 3.72 -11.58
N GLN A 159 -36.91 3.81 -12.57
CA GLN A 159 -35.65 3.10 -12.58
C GLN A 159 -34.70 3.63 -11.50
N LEU A 160 -34.66 4.94 -11.27
CA LEU A 160 -33.85 5.54 -10.20
C LEU A 160 -34.29 5.10 -8.80
N ALA A 161 -35.53 4.62 -8.63
CA ALA A 161 -36.02 4.06 -7.36
C ALA A 161 -35.54 2.62 -7.08
N ILE A 162 -34.84 1.97 -8.03
CA ILE A 162 -34.25 0.65 -7.83
C ILE A 162 -33.00 0.79 -6.95
N ASP A 163 -32.92 0.03 -5.85
CA ASP A 163 -31.80 0.06 -4.91
C ASP A 163 -30.63 -0.80 -5.36
N GLU A 164 -30.89 -1.87 -6.14
CA GLU A 164 -29.84 -2.75 -6.66
C GLU A 164 -29.07 -2.08 -7.81
N VAL A 165 -27.76 -2.00 -7.66
CA VAL A 165 -26.93 -1.25 -8.60
C VAL A 165 -25.78 -2.10 -9.16
N ASN A 166 -25.24 -1.63 -10.27
CA ASN A 166 -24.14 -2.22 -11.01
C ASN A 166 -22.78 -1.80 -10.45
N SER A 167 -21.91 -2.78 -10.15
CA SER A 167 -20.54 -2.54 -9.69
C SER A 167 -19.54 -2.27 -10.83
N SER A 168 -19.93 -2.48 -12.08
CA SER A 168 -19.03 -2.53 -13.25
C SER A 168 -18.04 -3.71 -13.20
N ILE A 169 -18.40 -4.80 -12.52
CA ILE A 169 -17.67 -6.07 -12.47
C ILE A 169 -18.58 -7.16 -13.04
N TYR A 170 -18.03 -7.98 -13.95
CA TYR A 170 -18.82 -8.97 -14.67
C TYR A 170 -18.00 -10.23 -14.97
N VAL A 171 -18.71 -11.33 -15.22
CA VAL A 171 -18.18 -12.48 -15.96
C VAL A 171 -19.03 -12.65 -17.22
N PHE A 172 -18.37 -12.77 -18.36
CA PHE A 172 -19.03 -13.02 -19.64
C PHE A 172 -18.50 -14.31 -20.25
N ARG A 173 -19.35 -15.06 -20.91
CA ARG A 173 -18.88 -16.02 -21.91
C ARG A 173 -18.33 -15.28 -23.13
N SER A 174 -17.21 -15.72 -23.65
CA SER A 174 -16.51 -15.05 -24.76
C SER A 174 -17.36 -15.03 -26.04
N ASP A 175 -18.10 -16.12 -26.32
CA ASP A 175 -18.96 -16.25 -27.49
C ASP A 175 -20.16 -15.27 -27.47
N ALA A 176 -20.58 -14.81 -26.30
CA ALA A 176 -21.64 -13.81 -26.13
C ALA A 176 -21.06 -12.39 -26.08
N LEU A 177 -19.90 -12.19 -25.40
CA LEU A 177 -19.30 -10.88 -25.20
C LEU A 177 -18.88 -10.20 -26.50
N TRP A 178 -18.08 -10.88 -27.32
CA TRP A 178 -17.47 -10.22 -28.47
C TRP A 178 -18.49 -9.76 -29.50
N PRO A 179 -19.53 -10.55 -29.89
CA PRO A 179 -20.59 -10.05 -30.77
C PRO A 179 -21.40 -8.91 -30.19
N ALA A 180 -21.64 -8.91 -28.85
CA ALA A 180 -22.38 -7.84 -28.18
C ALA A 180 -21.57 -6.50 -28.21
N LEU A 181 -20.25 -6.57 -28.00
CA LEU A 181 -19.39 -5.38 -28.08
C LEU A 181 -19.29 -4.77 -29.49
N GLU A 182 -19.44 -5.58 -30.55
CA GLU A 182 -19.45 -5.09 -31.94
C GLU A 182 -20.73 -4.29 -32.28
N GLN A 183 -21.82 -4.54 -31.56
CA GLN A 183 -23.11 -3.87 -31.78
C GLN A 183 -23.29 -2.60 -30.95
N LEU A 184 -22.34 -2.26 -30.07
CA LEU A 184 -22.45 -1.07 -29.22
C LEU A 184 -22.54 0.23 -30.06
N THR A 185 -23.38 1.11 -29.59
CA THR A 185 -23.56 2.46 -30.17
C THR A 185 -23.39 3.53 -29.09
N ALA A 186 -23.00 4.74 -29.47
CA ALA A 186 -22.82 5.85 -28.54
C ALA A 186 -24.09 6.72 -28.41
N HIS A 187 -25.29 6.14 -28.59
CA HIS A 187 -26.58 6.85 -28.51
C HIS A 187 -27.11 6.87 -27.05
N ASN A 188 -26.39 7.54 -26.14
CA ASN A 188 -26.74 7.69 -24.74
C ASN A 188 -26.31 9.08 -24.22
N ALA A 189 -26.64 9.39 -22.97
CA ALA A 189 -26.41 10.71 -22.37
C ALA A 189 -24.93 11.16 -22.37
N GLN A 190 -23.97 10.22 -22.37
CA GLN A 190 -22.55 10.54 -22.37
C GLN A 190 -21.88 10.43 -23.74
N GLY A 191 -22.54 9.86 -24.73
CA GLY A 191 -21.97 9.61 -26.05
C GLY A 191 -20.88 8.55 -26.05
N GLU A 192 -20.94 7.55 -25.13
CA GLU A 192 -19.96 6.52 -24.91
C GLU A 192 -20.48 5.12 -25.28
N LEU A 193 -19.58 4.20 -25.54
CA LEU A 193 -19.87 2.78 -25.74
C LEU A 193 -19.95 2.10 -24.35
N TYR A 194 -21.17 1.98 -23.83
CA TYR A 194 -21.38 1.39 -22.50
C TYR A 194 -21.30 -0.14 -22.53
N LEU A 195 -20.57 -0.73 -21.61
CA LEU A 195 -20.55 -2.18 -21.41
C LEU A 195 -21.93 -2.69 -20.91
N THR A 196 -22.68 -1.86 -20.22
CA THR A 196 -24.05 -2.14 -19.77
C THR A 196 -25.01 -2.35 -20.93
N ASP A 197 -24.79 -1.72 -22.08
CA ASP A 197 -25.57 -1.99 -23.30
C ASP A 197 -25.26 -3.36 -23.91
N ALA A 198 -24.03 -3.88 -23.76
CA ALA A 198 -23.71 -5.25 -24.16
C ALA A 198 -24.50 -6.28 -23.33
N VAL A 199 -24.68 -6.03 -22.01
CA VAL A 199 -25.51 -6.88 -21.15
C VAL A 199 -26.96 -6.92 -21.63
N ARG A 200 -27.52 -5.76 -21.98
CA ARG A 200 -28.86 -5.66 -22.57
C ARG A 200 -28.95 -6.44 -23.89
N GLY A 201 -27.98 -6.23 -24.81
CA GLY A 201 -27.95 -6.95 -26.09
C GLY A 201 -27.91 -8.47 -25.94
N ILE A 202 -27.20 -8.97 -24.95
CA ILE A 202 -27.14 -10.41 -24.58
C ILE A 202 -28.50 -10.90 -24.09
N ALA A 203 -29.20 -10.13 -23.22
CA ALA A 203 -30.53 -10.47 -22.72
C ALA A 203 -31.58 -10.43 -23.85
N ASP A 204 -31.54 -9.41 -24.71
CA ASP A 204 -32.44 -9.25 -25.86
C ASP A 204 -32.29 -10.38 -26.89
N ALA A 205 -31.09 -10.97 -26.99
CA ALA A 205 -30.84 -12.16 -27.79
C ALA A 205 -31.39 -13.46 -27.15
N GLY A 206 -32.03 -13.38 -25.99
CA GLY A 206 -32.61 -14.48 -25.27
C GLY A 206 -31.60 -15.34 -24.49
N ALA A 207 -30.38 -14.86 -24.31
CA ALA A 207 -29.38 -15.56 -23.50
C ALA A 207 -29.51 -15.20 -22.00
N THR A 208 -29.17 -16.14 -21.14
CA THR A 208 -29.29 -15.97 -19.67
C THR A 208 -28.31 -14.91 -19.17
N VAL A 209 -28.85 -13.89 -18.47
CA VAL A 209 -28.06 -12.94 -17.71
C VAL A 209 -28.38 -13.10 -16.22
N ALA A 210 -27.38 -13.46 -15.43
CA ALA A 210 -27.47 -13.62 -13.98
C ALA A 210 -26.92 -12.41 -13.23
N ALA A 211 -27.23 -12.30 -11.95
CA ALA A 211 -26.59 -11.36 -11.04
C ALA A 211 -26.17 -12.08 -9.75
N TYR A 212 -25.02 -11.71 -9.24
CA TYR A 212 -24.58 -12.02 -7.90
C TYR A 212 -24.63 -10.74 -7.05
N VAL A 213 -25.50 -10.71 -6.05
CA VAL A 213 -25.61 -9.59 -5.12
C VAL A 213 -24.63 -9.83 -3.97
N THR A 214 -23.59 -9.01 -3.84
CA THR A 214 -22.65 -9.17 -2.73
C THR A 214 -23.29 -8.86 -1.39
N ALA A 215 -22.89 -9.61 -0.38
CA ALA A 215 -23.35 -9.41 1.00
C ALA A 215 -22.70 -8.16 1.66
N ASP A 216 -21.51 -7.77 1.22
CA ASP A 216 -20.81 -6.54 1.66
C ASP A 216 -20.79 -5.52 0.51
N PRO A 217 -21.68 -4.52 0.52
CA PRO A 217 -21.72 -3.47 -0.50
C PRO A 217 -20.38 -2.73 -0.64
N GLY A 218 -19.63 -2.56 0.47
CA GLY A 218 -18.36 -1.84 0.49
C GLY A 218 -17.30 -2.47 -0.41
N GLU A 219 -17.36 -3.78 -0.67
CA GLU A 219 -16.44 -4.46 -1.59
C GLU A 219 -16.59 -4.03 -3.04
N ALA A 220 -17.82 -3.68 -3.43
CA ALA A 220 -18.18 -3.34 -4.81
C ALA A 220 -18.14 -1.83 -5.09
N GLU A 221 -17.94 -1.00 -4.08
CA GLU A 221 -17.90 0.45 -4.24
C GLU A 221 -16.64 0.94 -4.95
N GLY A 222 -16.83 1.81 -5.93
CA GLY A 222 -15.76 2.44 -6.69
C GLY A 222 -15.25 3.73 -6.05
N VAL A 223 -13.93 3.90 -6.02
CA VAL A 223 -13.25 5.11 -5.53
C VAL A 223 -13.15 6.16 -6.63
N ASN A 224 -13.79 7.32 -6.46
CA ASN A 224 -13.86 8.40 -7.47
C ASN A 224 -13.34 9.75 -6.94
N THR A 225 -13.31 9.92 -5.63
CA THR A 225 -12.92 11.16 -4.94
C THR A 225 -11.85 10.89 -3.89
N ARG A 226 -11.20 11.97 -3.40
CA ARG A 226 -10.23 11.86 -2.30
C ARG A 226 -10.87 11.42 -0.98
N VAL A 227 -12.16 11.71 -0.79
CA VAL A 227 -12.90 11.28 0.41
C VAL A 227 -13.09 9.76 0.36
N GLU A 228 -13.56 9.24 -0.77
CA GLU A 228 -13.73 7.79 -0.97
C GLU A 228 -12.37 7.07 -0.93
N LEU A 229 -11.29 7.69 -1.46
CA LEU A 229 -9.92 7.15 -1.34
C LEU A 229 -9.50 6.99 0.12
N ALA A 230 -9.75 8.00 0.95
CA ALA A 230 -9.41 7.95 2.38
C ALA A 230 -10.23 6.87 3.12
N ALA A 231 -11.53 6.77 2.82
CA ALA A 231 -12.40 5.73 3.38
C ALA A 231 -11.93 4.32 2.98
N ALA A 232 -11.66 4.07 1.70
CA ALA A 232 -11.14 2.79 1.23
C ALA A 232 -9.78 2.44 1.86
N THR A 233 -8.91 3.44 2.04
CA THR A 233 -7.61 3.24 2.71
C THR A 233 -7.79 2.81 4.17
N ALA A 234 -8.78 3.38 4.89
CA ALA A 234 -9.08 2.98 6.26
C ALA A 234 -9.59 1.53 6.35
N VAL A 235 -10.46 1.12 5.44
CA VAL A 235 -10.94 -0.28 5.38
C VAL A 235 -9.78 -1.25 5.12
N LEU A 236 -8.89 -0.93 4.18
CA LEU A 236 -7.71 -1.76 3.91
C LEU A 236 -6.76 -1.82 5.11
N ARG A 237 -6.54 -0.70 5.82
CA ARG A 237 -5.78 -0.66 7.07
C ARG A 237 -6.37 -1.64 8.09
N ASP A 238 -7.69 -1.59 8.28
CA ASP A 238 -8.36 -2.40 9.28
C ASP A 238 -8.26 -3.90 8.92
N ARG A 239 -8.44 -4.26 7.65
CA ARG A 239 -8.23 -5.65 7.16
C ARG A 239 -6.80 -6.15 7.38
N ILE A 240 -5.79 -5.32 7.11
CA ILE A 240 -4.37 -5.68 7.32
C ILE A 240 -4.07 -5.84 8.79
N ASN A 241 -4.52 -4.89 9.63
CA ASN A 241 -4.30 -4.94 11.08
C ASN A 241 -4.99 -6.17 11.69
N GLU A 242 -6.22 -6.47 11.28
CA GLU A 242 -6.94 -7.67 11.72
C GLU A 242 -6.18 -8.95 11.37
N ALA A 243 -5.68 -9.06 10.13
CA ALA A 243 -4.90 -10.22 9.70
C ALA A 243 -3.63 -10.41 10.58
N HIS A 244 -2.92 -9.33 10.91
CA HIS A 244 -1.77 -9.41 11.81
C HIS A 244 -2.18 -9.79 13.24
N MET A 245 -3.29 -9.25 13.78
CA MET A 245 -3.77 -9.59 15.11
C MET A 245 -4.19 -11.07 15.19
N LEU A 246 -4.87 -11.58 14.17
CA LEU A 246 -5.24 -13.00 14.08
C LEU A 246 -3.99 -13.92 13.95
N ALA A 247 -2.89 -13.39 13.41
CA ALA A 247 -1.60 -14.09 13.33
C ALA A 247 -0.75 -13.98 14.62
N GLY A 248 -1.29 -13.39 15.70
CA GLY A 248 -0.63 -13.34 17.01
C GLY A 248 0.13 -12.03 17.31
N VAL A 249 -0.05 -10.99 16.53
CA VAL A 249 0.54 -9.66 16.78
C VAL A 249 -0.40 -8.86 17.69
N THR A 250 0.15 -8.15 18.68
CA THR A 250 -0.61 -7.21 19.50
C THR A 250 -0.55 -5.82 18.90
N ILE A 251 -1.67 -5.29 18.40
CA ILE A 251 -1.80 -3.91 17.96
C ILE A 251 -2.67 -3.16 18.98
N VAL A 252 -2.05 -2.24 19.73
CA VAL A 252 -2.71 -1.56 20.87
C VAL A 252 -3.83 -0.63 20.42
N ASP A 253 -3.65 0.06 19.31
CA ASP A 253 -4.66 0.91 18.68
C ASP A 253 -4.66 0.73 17.16
N PRO A 254 -5.50 -0.17 16.62
CA PRO A 254 -5.55 -0.40 15.17
C PRO A 254 -5.94 0.84 14.36
N ALA A 255 -6.73 1.76 14.93
CA ALA A 255 -7.21 2.93 14.22
C ALA A 255 -6.09 3.93 13.86
N THR A 256 -5.02 3.98 14.67
CA THR A 256 -3.87 4.86 14.44
C THR A 256 -2.61 4.13 13.95
N THR A 257 -2.69 2.82 13.72
CA THR A 257 -1.59 1.99 13.23
C THR A 257 -1.74 1.74 11.74
N TRP A 258 -0.69 2.06 10.98
CA TRP A 258 -0.67 1.95 9.52
C TRP A 258 0.43 1.00 9.06
N ILE A 259 0.04 -0.15 8.51
CA ILE A 259 0.94 -1.21 8.06
C ILE A 259 0.71 -1.45 6.58
N GLU A 260 1.75 -1.35 5.76
CA GLU A 260 1.66 -1.70 4.34
C GLU A 260 1.60 -3.22 4.17
N PRO A 261 0.93 -3.73 3.11
CA PRO A 261 0.70 -5.17 2.93
C PRO A 261 1.97 -5.99 2.64
N THR A 262 3.11 -5.32 2.42
CA THR A 262 4.41 -5.94 2.21
C THR A 262 5.19 -6.14 3.51
N VAL A 263 4.74 -5.55 4.62
CA VAL A 263 5.34 -5.67 5.94
C VAL A 263 5.05 -7.05 6.53
N THR A 264 6.07 -7.64 7.18
CA THR A 264 5.93 -8.92 7.87
C THR A 264 6.18 -8.76 9.36
N LEU A 265 5.26 -9.26 10.18
CA LEU A 265 5.35 -9.27 11.63
C LEU A 265 5.27 -10.71 12.12
N GLN A 266 6.18 -11.11 12.99
CA GLN A 266 6.10 -12.41 13.65
C GLN A 266 5.14 -12.35 14.87
N PRO A 267 4.62 -13.49 15.34
CA PRO A 267 3.84 -13.55 16.58
C PRO A 267 4.57 -12.88 17.76
N ASP A 268 3.79 -12.40 18.75
CA ASP A 268 4.25 -11.73 19.97
C ASP A 268 4.93 -10.36 19.74
N VAL A 269 4.91 -9.82 18.52
CA VAL A 269 5.25 -8.40 18.28
C VAL A 269 4.18 -7.51 18.87
N VAL A 270 4.60 -6.43 19.57
CA VAL A 270 3.70 -5.40 20.12
C VAL A 270 3.88 -4.10 19.33
N VAL A 271 2.79 -3.59 18.75
CA VAL A 271 2.77 -2.32 18.01
C VAL A 271 1.90 -1.30 18.76
N HIS A 272 2.52 -0.21 19.18
CA HIS A 272 1.89 0.89 19.89
C HIS A 272 1.25 1.93 18.95
N PRO A 273 0.38 2.83 19.46
CA PRO A 273 -0.36 3.80 18.65
C PRO A 273 0.54 4.72 17.81
N PHE A 274 -0.01 5.25 16.73
CA PHE A 274 0.66 6.19 15.80
C PHE A 274 1.92 5.63 15.16
N THR A 275 1.96 4.33 14.95
CA THR A 275 3.07 3.64 14.28
C THR A 275 2.75 3.44 12.79
N VAL A 276 3.75 3.69 11.93
CA VAL A 276 3.67 3.54 10.49
C VAL A 276 4.79 2.61 10.00
N LEU A 277 4.42 1.45 9.47
CA LEU A 277 5.35 0.44 8.96
C LEU A 277 5.17 0.31 7.44
N ARG A 278 6.27 0.47 6.69
CA ARG A 278 6.24 0.56 5.22
C ARG A 278 7.28 -0.33 4.54
N GLY A 279 7.01 -0.57 3.26
CA GLY A 279 7.94 -1.24 2.33
C GLY A 279 8.19 -2.69 2.73
N SER A 280 9.44 -3.11 2.64
CA SER A 280 9.90 -4.47 2.99
C SER A 280 10.24 -4.63 4.47
N THR A 281 9.63 -3.84 5.37
CA THR A 281 9.88 -3.91 6.81
C THR A 281 9.51 -5.29 7.37
N ALA A 282 10.46 -5.90 8.09
CA ALA A 282 10.30 -7.20 8.72
C ALA A 282 10.63 -7.11 10.23
N ILE A 283 9.72 -7.58 11.08
CA ILE A 283 9.85 -7.49 12.55
C ILE A 283 9.72 -8.88 13.15
N ALA A 284 10.76 -9.30 13.85
CA ALA A 284 10.82 -10.59 14.53
C ALA A 284 10.06 -10.57 15.87
N GLY A 285 9.74 -11.74 16.39
CA GLY A 285 8.92 -11.92 17.58
C GLY A 285 9.45 -11.21 18.83
N GLU A 286 8.55 -10.94 19.77
CA GLU A 286 8.84 -10.25 21.04
C GLU A 286 9.37 -8.81 20.90
N ALA A 287 9.42 -8.25 19.68
CA ALA A 287 9.82 -6.86 19.48
C ALA A 287 8.69 -5.89 19.87
N GLU A 288 9.06 -4.74 20.45
CA GLU A 288 8.14 -3.69 20.87
C GLU A 288 8.38 -2.41 20.07
N ILE A 289 7.35 -1.93 19.34
CA ILE A 289 7.45 -0.84 18.38
C ILE A 289 6.49 0.28 18.72
N GLY A 290 6.99 1.48 18.90
CA GLY A 290 6.19 2.68 19.10
C GLY A 290 6.22 3.22 20.53
N PRO A 291 5.31 4.17 20.86
CA PRO A 291 4.44 4.87 19.91
C PRO A 291 5.19 5.88 19.03
N HIS A 292 4.51 6.42 18.01
CA HIS A 292 5.07 7.45 17.12
C HIS A 292 6.36 7.00 16.41
N VAL A 293 6.35 5.80 15.83
CA VAL A 293 7.46 5.24 15.05
C VAL A 293 7.10 5.24 13.57
N VAL A 294 8.05 5.66 12.73
CA VAL A 294 8.01 5.43 11.29
C VAL A 294 9.17 4.51 10.91
N ALA A 295 8.88 3.36 10.30
CA ALA A 295 9.87 2.41 9.84
C ALA A 295 9.64 2.07 8.36
N VAL A 296 10.69 2.16 7.54
CA VAL A 296 10.64 1.96 6.10
C VAL A 296 11.79 1.07 5.64
N ASP A 297 11.51 -0.07 5.03
CA ASP A 297 12.50 -1.01 4.50
C ASP A 297 13.58 -1.38 5.53
N VAL A 298 13.16 -1.85 6.71
CA VAL A 298 14.04 -2.18 7.83
C VAL A 298 13.85 -3.62 8.31
N ALA A 299 14.89 -4.19 8.91
CA ALA A 299 14.82 -5.46 9.62
C ALA A 299 14.99 -5.23 11.12
N ILE A 300 14.05 -5.74 11.94
CA ILE A 300 14.06 -5.61 13.39
C ILE A 300 14.11 -6.99 14.01
N GLY A 301 15.19 -7.26 14.75
CA GLY A 301 15.46 -8.53 15.40
C GLY A 301 14.57 -8.82 16.61
N PRO A 302 14.58 -10.06 17.11
CA PRO A 302 13.72 -10.49 18.21
C PRO A 302 14.02 -9.72 19.50
N GLY A 303 12.96 -9.37 20.23
CA GLY A 303 13.05 -8.65 21.50
C GLY A 303 13.63 -7.23 21.39
N ALA A 304 13.78 -6.68 20.19
CA ALA A 304 14.24 -5.30 20.00
C ALA A 304 13.17 -4.30 20.40
N VAL A 305 13.60 -3.14 20.91
CA VAL A 305 12.69 -2.05 21.36
C VAL A 305 12.94 -0.80 20.53
N VAL A 306 11.89 -0.28 19.89
CA VAL A 306 11.94 0.91 19.05
C VAL A 306 10.94 1.95 19.53
N GLY A 307 11.39 3.14 19.79
CA GLY A 307 10.53 4.25 20.17
C GLY A 307 10.69 4.75 21.60
N PRO A 308 9.87 5.73 22.00
CA PRO A 308 8.94 6.46 21.13
C PRO A 308 9.63 7.49 20.22
N PHE A 309 8.89 8.02 19.22
CA PHE A 309 9.36 9.08 18.33
C PHE A 309 10.64 8.72 17.56
N CYS A 310 10.64 7.56 16.91
CA CYS A 310 11.76 7.10 16.08
C CYS A 310 11.47 7.15 14.59
N TYR A 311 12.50 7.43 13.81
CA TYR A 311 12.48 7.24 12.37
C TYR A 311 13.57 6.26 11.93
N LEU A 312 13.14 5.07 11.51
CA LEU A 312 14.03 4.06 10.94
C LEU A 312 13.90 4.09 9.41
N ARG A 313 15.00 4.40 8.75
CA ARG A 313 15.08 4.61 7.30
C ARG A 313 15.64 3.37 6.60
N PRO A 314 15.48 3.30 5.25
CA PRO A 314 15.91 2.15 4.47
C PRO A 314 17.35 1.71 4.75
N GLY A 315 17.54 0.38 4.77
CA GLY A 315 18.83 -0.25 5.05
C GLY A 315 19.20 -0.36 6.53
N THR A 316 18.28 0.00 7.45
CA THR A 316 18.50 -0.15 8.88
C THR A 316 18.21 -1.58 9.34
N VAL A 317 19.14 -2.13 10.14
CA VAL A 317 19.02 -3.47 10.74
C VAL A 317 19.23 -3.36 12.25
N LEU A 318 18.30 -3.83 13.04
CA LEU A 318 18.38 -3.92 14.47
C LEU A 318 18.59 -5.39 14.88
N GLY A 319 19.69 -5.69 15.57
CA GLY A 319 19.97 -7.01 16.13
C GLY A 319 19.04 -7.38 17.29
N ALA A 320 19.12 -8.63 17.75
CA ALA A 320 18.32 -9.11 18.86
C ALA A 320 18.52 -8.24 20.13
N SER A 321 17.43 -7.97 20.85
CA SER A 321 17.43 -7.21 22.11
C SER A 321 18.06 -5.80 21.99
N SER A 322 18.23 -5.28 20.79
CA SER A 322 18.76 -3.92 20.57
C SER A 322 17.72 -2.85 20.87
N LYS A 323 18.16 -1.60 21.01
CA LYS A 323 17.25 -0.49 21.33
C LYS A 323 17.55 0.75 20.49
N ALA A 324 16.53 1.23 19.76
CA ALA A 324 16.46 2.57 19.20
C ALA A 324 15.44 3.36 20.04
N GLY A 325 15.91 4.24 20.93
CA GLY A 325 15.05 4.89 21.92
C GLY A 325 14.48 6.24 21.44
N THR A 326 14.15 7.11 22.38
CA THR A 326 13.40 8.34 22.13
C THR A 326 14.13 9.34 21.25
N PHE A 327 13.45 9.83 20.20
CA PHE A 327 13.98 10.81 19.22
C PHE A 327 15.24 10.32 18.52
N VAL A 328 15.29 9.05 18.14
CA VAL A 328 16.41 8.46 17.38
C VAL A 328 16.03 8.34 15.90
N GLU A 329 16.94 8.75 15.05
CA GLU A 329 16.90 8.48 13.61
C GLU A 329 18.05 7.54 13.22
N LEU A 330 17.74 6.43 12.58
CA LEU A 330 18.71 5.49 12.01
C LEU A 330 18.53 5.43 10.49
N LYS A 331 19.62 5.44 9.75
CA LYS A 331 19.63 5.35 8.29
C LYS A 331 20.77 4.48 7.80
N ASN A 332 20.47 3.42 7.06
CA ASN A 332 21.50 2.51 6.53
C ASN A 332 22.51 2.12 7.62
N THR A 333 21.98 1.69 8.78
CA THR A 333 22.74 1.46 10.02
C THR A 333 22.40 0.11 10.59
N THR A 334 23.43 -0.64 10.99
CA THR A 334 23.27 -1.92 11.67
C THR A 334 23.58 -1.72 13.17
N LEU A 335 22.67 -2.16 14.03
CA LEU A 335 22.90 -2.31 15.47
C LEU A 335 23.08 -3.81 15.77
N GLY A 336 24.17 -4.16 16.42
CA GLY A 336 24.43 -5.51 16.91
C GLY A 336 23.49 -5.94 18.05
N GLU A 337 23.63 -7.18 18.50
CA GLU A 337 22.85 -7.73 19.61
C GLU A 337 23.03 -6.91 20.89
N GLY A 338 21.93 -6.56 21.56
CA GLY A 338 21.93 -5.80 22.81
C GLY A 338 22.45 -4.37 22.72
N THR A 339 22.74 -3.88 21.52
CA THR A 339 23.25 -2.51 21.28
C THR A 339 22.15 -1.48 21.52
N LYS A 340 22.50 -0.36 22.12
CA LYS A 340 21.56 0.69 22.53
C LYS A 340 21.94 2.06 21.98
N VAL A 341 20.97 2.69 21.30
CA VAL A 341 20.98 4.10 20.90
C VAL A 341 19.75 4.75 21.56
N PRO A 342 19.81 5.09 22.86
CA PRO A 342 18.61 5.33 23.64
C PRO A 342 17.96 6.70 23.50
N HIS A 343 18.69 7.75 23.06
CA HIS A 343 18.18 9.11 23.12
C HIS A 343 18.79 10.06 22.06
N LEU A 344 17.94 10.88 21.43
CA LEU A 344 18.30 12.13 20.73
C LEU A 344 19.47 11.99 19.75
N SER A 345 19.61 10.87 19.05
CA SER A 345 20.80 10.56 18.25
C SER A 345 20.45 10.35 16.78
N TYR A 346 21.39 10.70 15.90
CA TYR A 346 21.36 10.32 14.48
C TYR A 346 22.53 9.39 14.18
N MET A 347 22.22 8.16 13.74
CA MET A 347 23.21 7.22 13.23
C MET A 347 22.93 6.97 11.75
N GLY A 348 23.80 7.44 10.89
CA GLY A 348 23.69 7.28 9.44
C GLY A 348 24.93 6.60 8.88
N ASP A 349 24.71 5.61 8.00
CA ASP A 349 25.78 4.86 7.34
C ASP A 349 26.79 4.27 8.36
N ALA A 350 26.26 3.64 9.43
CA ALA A 350 27.05 3.14 10.55
C ALA A 350 26.88 1.62 10.77
N GLU A 351 27.91 1.00 11.29
CA GLU A 351 27.87 -0.37 11.82
C GLU A 351 28.29 -0.32 13.29
N ILE A 352 27.40 -0.78 14.18
CA ILE A 352 27.62 -0.66 15.62
C ILE A 352 27.52 -2.08 16.21
N GLY A 353 28.64 -2.56 16.73
CA GLY A 353 28.81 -3.89 17.27
C GLY A 353 27.99 -4.15 18.54
N ASP A 354 27.94 -5.42 18.94
CA ASP A 354 27.13 -5.92 20.03
C ASP A 354 27.36 -5.19 21.35
N ARG A 355 26.29 -5.05 22.15
CA ARG A 355 26.31 -4.51 23.54
C ARG A 355 26.89 -3.10 23.68
N THR A 356 27.13 -2.43 22.56
CA THR A 356 27.58 -1.04 22.51
C THR A 356 26.46 -0.11 22.98
N ASN A 357 26.84 0.91 23.75
CA ASN A 357 25.91 1.94 24.21
C ASN A 357 26.30 3.33 23.67
N VAL A 358 25.41 3.93 22.90
CA VAL A 358 25.58 5.27 22.33
C VAL A 358 24.94 6.29 23.25
N GLY A 359 25.74 7.25 23.75
CA GLY A 359 25.28 8.33 24.61
C GLY A 359 24.32 9.28 23.89
N ALA A 360 23.46 9.93 24.67
CA ALA A 360 22.47 10.88 24.16
C ALA A 360 23.12 12.01 23.32
N GLY A 361 22.45 12.45 22.26
CA GLY A 361 22.92 13.55 21.42
C GLY A 361 24.08 13.20 20.47
N SER A 362 24.47 11.92 20.41
CA SER A 362 25.56 11.50 19.52
C SER A 362 25.14 11.47 18.05
N ILE A 363 26.03 11.89 17.16
CA ILE A 363 25.75 12.07 15.73
C ILE A 363 26.91 11.52 14.89
N THR A 364 26.62 10.71 13.87
CA THR A 364 27.56 10.39 12.79
C THR A 364 27.54 11.45 11.71
N VAL A 365 28.71 12.01 11.36
CA VAL A 365 28.89 12.91 10.24
C VAL A 365 29.35 12.08 9.04
N ASN A 366 28.40 11.61 8.25
CA ASN A 366 28.63 10.68 7.14
C ASN A 366 28.76 11.33 5.76
N LEU A 367 28.61 12.68 5.66
CA LEU A 367 28.75 13.42 4.41
C LEU A 367 29.99 14.32 4.50
N PRO A 368 31.02 14.14 3.61
CA PRO A 368 32.23 14.98 3.59
C PRO A 368 31.90 16.42 3.28
N HIS A 369 32.60 17.38 3.92
CA HIS A 369 32.45 18.85 3.70
C HIS A 369 32.65 19.26 2.24
N GLY A 370 33.51 18.58 1.48
CA GLY A 370 33.78 18.84 0.08
C GLY A 370 32.83 18.22 -0.92
N GLY A 371 31.76 17.57 -0.45
CA GLY A 371 30.92 16.70 -1.29
C GLY A 371 31.61 15.36 -1.58
N GLY A 372 30.92 14.47 -2.28
CA GLY A 372 31.42 13.13 -2.61
C GLY A 372 30.55 12.02 -2.01
N PRO A 373 30.98 10.76 -2.12
CA PRO A 373 30.22 9.63 -1.57
C PRO A 373 30.19 9.69 -0.04
N LYS A 374 29.08 9.22 0.52
CA LYS A 374 28.96 9.07 1.96
C LYS A 374 30.02 8.13 2.50
N GLN A 375 30.50 8.44 3.72
CA GLN A 375 31.50 7.69 4.43
C GLN A 375 30.84 6.91 5.58
N ARG A 376 31.47 5.80 5.99
CA ARG A 376 30.94 4.90 7.00
C ARG A 376 31.65 5.10 8.35
N THR A 377 30.90 4.90 9.43
CA THR A 377 31.42 4.80 10.79
C THR A 377 31.28 3.36 11.27
N GLU A 378 32.37 2.74 11.71
CA GLU A 378 32.38 1.39 12.27
C GLU A 378 32.71 1.50 13.76
N ILE A 379 31.84 0.96 14.61
CA ILE A 379 31.98 0.95 16.06
C ILE A 379 31.97 -0.50 16.52
N GLY A 380 32.99 -0.91 17.23
CA GLY A 380 33.13 -2.26 17.74
C GLY A 380 32.08 -2.63 18.80
N ARG A 381 32.24 -3.79 19.39
CA ARG A 381 31.39 -4.27 20.48
C ARG A 381 31.83 -3.71 21.84
N ASP A 382 30.87 -3.67 22.76
CA ASP A 382 31.08 -3.23 24.15
C ASP A 382 31.61 -1.79 24.29
N VAL A 383 31.51 -0.99 23.21
CA VAL A 383 31.93 0.42 23.16
C VAL A 383 30.98 1.30 23.97
N ARG A 384 31.52 2.30 24.67
CA ARG A 384 30.74 3.34 25.34
C ARG A 384 30.96 4.70 24.70
N VAL A 385 30.03 5.12 23.81
CA VAL A 385 30.05 6.45 23.23
C VAL A 385 29.48 7.44 24.25
N GLY A 386 30.25 8.47 24.59
CA GLY A 386 29.81 9.52 25.52
C GLY A 386 28.68 10.35 24.96
N VAL A 387 27.96 11.07 25.83
CA VAL A 387 26.89 12.01 25.39
C VAL A 387 27.47 13.13 24.52
N ASP A 388 26.67 13.66 23.57
CA ASP A 388 27.04 14.76 22.66
C ASP A 388 28.34 14.48 21.90
N THR A 389 28.61 13.22 21.56
CA THR A 389 29.78 12.83 20.74
C THR A 389 29.46 13.01 19.26
N VAL A 390 30.37 13.66 18.53
CA VAL A 390 30.33 13.80 17.07
C VAL A 390 31.33 12.84 16.45
N LEU A 391 30.86 11.91 15.63
CA LEU A 391 31.67 10.87 14.98
C LEU A 391 31.84 11.25 13.50
N VAL A 392 33.04 11.69 13.11
CA VAL A 392 33.32 12.17 11.74
C VAL A 392 33.86 11.03 10.89
N ALA A 393 33.02 10.53 9.98
CA ALA A 393 33.40 9.45 9.08
C ALA A 393 34.37 9.90 7.95
N PRO A 394 35.27 9.00 7.45
CA PRO A 394 35.37 7.59 7.82
C PRO A 394 36.00 7.43 9.19
N LEU A 395 35.48 6.51 10.02
CA LEU A 395 35.94 6.36 11.40
C LEU A 395 35.76 4.90 11.86
N ASN A 396 36.81 4.35 12.50
CA ASN A 396 36.75 3.06 13.17
C ASN A 396 36.98 3.25 14.68
N ILE A 397 36.09 2.71 15.49
CA ILE A 397 36.23 2.66 16.95
C ILE A 397 36.35 1.18 17.36
N GLY A 398 37.46 0.80 17.90
CA GLY A 398 37.75 -0.57 18.30
C GLY A 398 36.90 -1.05 19.48
N ASP A 399 36.88 -2.37 19.69
CA ASP A 399 36.15 -3.01 20.78
C ASP A 399 36.54 -2.41 22.14
N ASP A 400 35.58 -2.40 23.10
CA ASP A 400 35.80 -1.90 24.46
C ASP A 400 36.31 -0.45 24.58
N ALA A 401 36.32 0.32 23.48
CA ALA A 401 36.75 1.70 23.50
C ALA A 401 35.69 2.62 24.11
N TRP A 402 36.12 3.77 24.63
CA TRP A 402 35.25 4.80 25.19
C TRP A 402 35.50 6.15 24.53
N THR A 403 34.45 6.94 24.36
CA THR A 403 34.58 8.38 24.04
C THR A 403 34.10 9.22 25.21
N ALA A 404 34.83 10.28 25.54
CA ALA A 404 34.38 11.23 26.57
C ALA A 404 33.21 12.08 26.05
N ALA A 405 32.37 12.57 26.94
CA ALA A 405 31.24 13.43 26.60
C ALA A 405 31.70 14.71 25.88
N GLY A 406 30.94 15.13 24.85
CA GLY A 406 31.20 16.34 24.07
C GLY A 406 32.42 16.24 23.14
N THR A 407 32.88 15.04 22.84
CA THR A 407 34.07 14.84 21.98
C THR A 407 33.69 14.83 20.51
N VAL A 408 34.53 15.51 19.68
CA VAL A 408 34.53 15.36 18.22
C VAL A 408 35.64 14.36 17.87
N VAL A 409 35.26 13.16 17.39
CA VAL A 409 36.20 12.09 17.01
C VAL A 409 36.40 12.14 15.50
N THR A 410 37.65 12.37 15.07
CA THR A 410 38.04 12.51 13.66
C THR A 410 39.04 11.46 13.19
N ASP A 411 39.65 10.74 14.12
CA ASP A 411 40.67 9.73 13.87
C ASP A 411 40.26 8.41 14.52
N ASP A 412 40.71 7.30 13.96
CA ASP A 412 40.43 5.95 14.47
C ASP A 412 40.83 5.79 15.95
N VAL A 413 39.95 5.13 16.69
CA VAL A 413 40.16 4.87 18.12
C VAL A 413 40.54 3.40 18.32
N PRO A 414 41.73 3.09 18.85
CA PRO A 414 42.12 1.72 19.11
C PRO A 414 41.23 1.02 20.14
N GLU A 415 41.19 -0.29 20.06
CA GLU A 415 40.61 -1.18 21.08
C GLU A 415 41.05 -0.80 22.50
N ASN A 416 40.13 -0.86 23.48
CA ASN A 416 40.33 -0.52 24.89
C ASN A 416 40.80 0.95 25.15
N ALA A 417 40.77 1.82 24.17
CA ALA A 417 41.22 3.21 24.33
C ALA A 417 40.12 4.13 24.84
N LEU A 418 40.48 5.21 25.50
CA LEU A 418 39.62 6.35 25.80
C LEU A 418 40.04 7.55 24.95
N VAL A 419 39.15 8.06 24.11
CA VAL A 419 39.34 9.30 23.38
C VAL A 419 38.52 10.43 23.98
N GLY A 420 39.05 11.60 24.04
CA GLY A 420 38.34 12.81 24.50
C GLY A 420 39.27 13.98 24.78
N PHE A 421 38.67 15.18 24.78
CA PHE A 421 39.29 16.37 25.29
C PHE A 421 38.56 16.75 26.56
N PRO A 422 39.17 16.61 27.77
CA PRO A 422 38.51 17.06 28.98
C PRO A 422 38.26 18.58 28.88
N PRO A 423 37.01 19.01 28.90
CA PRO A 423 36.72 20.44 28.87
C PRO A 423 37.31 21.06 30.13
N ARG A 424 38.19 22.07 29.99
CA ARG A 424 38.60 22.87 31.11
C ARG A 424 37.45 23.75 31.55
N GLN A 425 36.82 23.42 32.65
CA GLN A 425 35.80 24.29 33.24
C GLN A 425 36.46 25.59 33.65
N VAL A 426 36.01 26.72 33.10
CA VAL A 426 36.43 28.07 33.48
C VAL A 426 35.29 28.72 34.25
N VAL A 427 35.50 28.97 35.53
CA VAL A 427 34.56 29.74 36.36
C VAL A 427 34.94 31.21 36.30
N LYS A 428 34.07 32.08 35.82
CA LYS A 428 34.19 33.52 35.89
C LYS A 428 33.27 34.01 36.98
N GLU A 429 33.85 34.34 38.13
CA GLU A 429 33.10 34.66 39.36
C GLU A 429 32.30 35.99 39.31
N GLU A 430 32.60 36.90 38.35
CA GLU A 430 32.01 38.25 38.36
C GLU A 430 30.88 38.52 37.36
N ARG A 431 30.27 37.51 36.74
CA ARG A 431 29.19 37.73 35.74
C ARG A 431 27.77 37.74 36.34
N GLY A 432 27.66 37.62 37.65
CA GLY A 432 26.35 37.54 38.34
C GLY A 432 25.88 38.87 39.01
N GLY A 433 26.60 39.98 38.82
CA GLY A 433 26.17 41.27 39.32
C GLY A 433 24.87 41.72 38.64
N ARG A 434 23.76 41.80 39.43
CA ARG A 434 22.54 42.47 39.00
C ARG A 434 22.95 43.89 38.61
N ARG A 435 22.66 44.33 37.40
CA ARG A 435 22.54 45.76 37.11
C ARG A 435 21.34 46.23 37.92
N ASN A 436 21.59 46.99 38.98
CA ASN A 436 20.63 47.88 39.53
C ASN A 436 20.52 49.05 38.57
N ASP A 437 19.45 49.13 37.83
CA ASP A 437 18.87 50.35 37.28
C ASP A 437 17.42 50.41 37.74
#